data_921cc6ed6ebb2f1a21f550cd3076bcfc
#
_entry.id   921cc6ed6ebb2f1a21f550cd3076bcfc
#
_cell.length_a   1.000
_cell.length_b   1.000
_cell.length_c   1.000
_cell.angle_alpha   90.00
_cell.angle_beta   90.00
_cell.angle_gamma   90.00
#
_symmetry.space_group_name_H-M   'P 1'
#
loop_
_entity.id
_entity.type
_entity.pdbx_description
1 polymer ?
#
loop_
_entity_poly.entity_id
_entity_poly.type
_entity_poly.pdbx_seq_one_letter_code
_entity_poly.pdbx_strand_id
1 'polypeptide(L)'
;MRSELKHQAPEGFITLIREGMGKREISLNQLAERAGVSPAFLSRILNRQRGLPSDKTIVRLGEVLDIEPVELLLIEAGRIPEAFKTTLSRPQIPALLRATGKLSETDMQKLIKMAQAFALRHAKGKAK
;
A
#
# COMPACT_ATOMS: atom_id res chain seq x y z
N MET A 1 -0.69 27.83 3.49
CA MET A 1 -1.04 27.24 2.19
C MET A 1 -0.14 26.06 1.82
N ARG A 2 1.18 26.27 1.81
CA ARG A 2 2.12 25.18 1.47
C ARG A 2 2.08 24.03 2.48
N SER A 3 1.89 24.32 3.78
CA SER A 3 1.79 23.30 4.80
C SER A 3 0.54 22.43 4.63
N GLU A 4 -0.55 23.03 4.16
CA GLU A 4 -1.78 22.30 3.90
C GLU A 4 -1.61 21.32 2.75
N LEU A 5 -0.89 21.72 1.70
CA LEU A 5 -0.61 20.86 0.56
C LEU A 5 0.22 19.63 0.97
N LYS A 6 1.14 19.78 1.91
CA LYS A 6 1.97 18.69 2.41
C LYS A 6 1.19 17.63 3.15
N HIS A 7 0.02 17.99 3.70
CA HIS A 7 -0.79 17.10 4.52
C HIS A 7 -1.94 16.46 3.74
N GLN A 8 -2.10 16.83 2.47
CA GLN A 8 -3.14 16.23 1.64
C GLN A 8 -2.78 14.78 1.30
N ALA A 9 -3.83 13.95 1.15
CA ALA A 9 -3.64 12.58 0.72
C ALA A 9 -3.06 12.55 -0.70
N PRO A 10 -2.07 11.69 -0.99
CA PRO A 10 -1.52 11.55 -2.33
C PRO A 10 -2.58 11.15 -3.35
N GLU A 11 -2.41 11.61 -4.58
CA GLU A 11 -3.36 11.32 -5.65
C GLU A 11 -3.53 9.83 -5.90
N GLY A 12 -2.42 9.07 -5.89
CA GLY A 12 -2.47 7.62 -6.08
C GLY A 12 -3.27 6.90 -5.02
N PHE A 13 -3.19 7.36 -3.78
CA PHE A 13 -3.98 6.83 -2.67
C PHE A 13 -5.48 7.04 -2.92
N ILE A 14 -5.85 8.26 -3.29
CA ILE A 14 -7.26 8.61 -3.55
C ILE A 14 -7.81 7.83 -4.74
N THR A 15 -7.02 7.72 -5.82
CA THR A 15 -7.40 6.99 -7.02
C THR A 15 -7.69 5.52 -6.70
N LEU A 16 -6.82 4.89 -5.92
CA LEU A 16 -7.00 3.49 -5.52
C LEU A 16 -8.31 3.28 -4.75
N ILE A 17 -8.61 4.20 -3.83
CA ILE A 17 -9.85 4.10 -3.06
C ILE A 17 -11.07 4.28 -3.95
N ARG A 18 -11.07 5.30 -4.82
CA ARG A 18 -12.19 5.55 -5.71
C ARG A 18 -12.42 4.43 -6.70
N GLU A 19 -11.36 3.88 -7.26
CA GLU A 19 -11.46 2.73 -8.16
C GLU A 19 -11.98 1.50 -7.42
N GLY A 20 -11.51 1.27 -6.20
CA GLY A 20 -11.99 0.17 -5.38
C GLY A 20 -13.46 0.29 -5.04
N MET A 21 -13.91 1.50 -4.73
CA MET A 21 -15.34 1.77 -4.49
C MET A 21 -16.17 1.47 -5.73
N GLY A 22 -15.71 1.88 -6.89
CA GLY A 22 -16.40 1.62 -8.14
C GLY A 22 -16.50 0.14 -8.46
N LYS A 23 -15.40 -0.59 -8.31
CA LYS A 23 -15.36 -2.04 -8.56
C LYS A 23 -16.27 -2.82 -7.62
N ARG A 24 -16.37 -2.38 -6.37
CA ARG A 24 -17.16 -3.05 -5.34
C ARG A 24 -18.58 -2.53 -5.26
N GLU A 25 -18.88 -1.47 -6.00
CA GLU A 25 -20.18 -0.82 -5.98
C GLU A 25 -20.60 -0.44 -4.56
N ILE A 26 -19.68 0.11 -3.77
CA ILE A 26 -19.99 0.59 -2.44
C ILE A 26 -19.91 2.10 -2.37
N SER A 27 -20.81 2.68 -1.58
CA SER A 27 -20.88 4.12 -1.39
C SER A 27 -19.83 4.59 -0.38
N LEU A 28 -19.61 5.90 -0.35
CA LEU A 28 -18.75 6.52 0.64
C LEU A 28 -19.22 6.18 2.06
N ASN A 29 -20.52 6.25 2.30
CA ASN A 29 -21.09 5.96 3.62
C ASN A 29 -20.85 4.51 4.02
N GLN A 30 -21.02 3.57 3.09
CA GLN A 30 -20.77 2.15 3.34
C GLN A 30 -19.30 1.90 3.65
N LEU A 31 -18.42 2.50 2.88
CA LEU A 31 -16.98 2.34 3.09
C LEU A 31 -16.59 2.89 4.46
N ALA A 32 -17.06 4.10 4.79
CA ALA A 32 -16.74 4.73 6.08
C ALA A 32 -17.22 3.85 7.25
N GLU A 33 -18.44 3.35 7.16
CA GLU A 33 -19.01 2.50 8.20
C GLU A 33 -18.17 1.23 8.41
N ARG A 34 -17.82 0.56 7.32
CA ARG A 34 -17.02 -0.68 7.39
C ARG A 34 -15.60 -0.43 7.87
N ALA A 35 -15.05 0.73 7.54
CA ALA A 35 -13.70 1.09 7.98
C ALA A 35 -13.65 1.70 9.38
N GLY A 36 -14.81 1.95 9.98
CA GLY A 36 -14.89 2.47 11.34
C GLY A 36 -14.59 3.95 11.46
N VAL A 37 -14.88 4.73 10.42
CA VAL A 37 -14.69 6.19 10.43
C VAL A 37 -15.99 6.87 10.00
N SER A 38 -16.09 8.18 10.26
CA SER A 38 -17.27 8.92 9.83
C SER A 38 -17.23 9.21 8.32
N PRO A 39 -18.39 9.28 7.66
CA PRO A 39 -18.43 9.67 6.25
C PRO A 39 -17.79 11.04 5.99
N ALA A 40 -17.99 12.00 6.90
CA ALA A 40 -17.40 13.32 6.76
C ALA A 40 -15.87 13.26 6.78
N PHE A 41 -15.31 12.44 7.68
CA PHE A 41 -13.87 12.24 7.76
C PHE A 41 -13.33 11.68 6.45
N LEU A 42 -13.94 10.61 5.95
CA LEU A 42 -13.53 9.97 4.69
C LEU A 42 -13.68 10.92 3.51
N SER A 43 -14.79 11.65 3.45
CA SER A 43 -15.02 12.63 2.39
C SER A 43 -13.92 13.69 2.34
N ARG A 44 -13.49 14.20 3.49
CA ARG A 44 -12.43 15.21 3.55
C ARG A 44 -11.10 14.66 3.03
N ILE A 45 -10.79 13.40 3.34
CA ILE A 45 -9.58 12.77 2.82
C ILE A 45 -9.65 12.69 1.30
N LEU A 46 -10.75 12.18 0.76
CA LEU A 46 -10.90 11.97 -0.68
C LEU A 46 -10.98 13.27 -1.47
N ASN A 47 -11.46 14.34 -0.84
CA ASN A 47 -11.52 15.67 -1.47
C ASN A 47 -10.30 16.52 -1.17
N ARG A 48 -9.26 15.91 -0.58
CA ARG A 48 -7.98 16.53 -0.29
C ARG A 48 -8.12 17.74 0.64
N GLN A 49 -9.09 17.69 1.53
CA GLN A 49 -9.35 18.73 2.53
C GLN A 49 -8.66 18.44 3.85
N ARG A 50 -8.05 17.28 3.98
CA ARG A 50 -7.25 16.90 5.13
C ARG A 50 -6.23 15.85 4.73
N GLY A 51 -5.28 15.59 5.63
CA GLY A 51 -4.25 14.59 5.41
C GLY A 51 -4.73 13.17 5.60
N LEU A 52 -3.78 12.26 5.49
CA LEU A 52 -4.03 10.83 5.59
C LEU A 52 -4.47 10.42 6.99
N PRO A 53 -5.28 9.35 7.09
CA PRO A 53 -5.62 8.78 8.39
C PRO A 53 -4.46 7.94 8.93
N SER A 54 -4.67 7.30 10.08
CA SER A 54 -3.68 6.41 10.67
C SER A 54 -3.44 5.18 9.79
N ASP A 55 -2.30 4.52 9.98
CA ASP A 55 -1.99 3.28 9.27
C ASP A 55 -3.08 2.23 9.45
N LYS A 56 -3.59 2.11 10.67
CA LYS A 56 -4.65 1.16 10.98
C LYS A 56 -5.91 1.40 10.12
N THR A 57 -6.28 2.66 9.97
CA THR A 57 -7.44 3.03 9.15
C THR A 57 -7.16 2.74 7.67
N ILE A 58 -5.94 3.04 7.19
CA ILE A 58 -5.54 2.75 5.81
C ILE A 58 -5.64 1.25 5.53
N VAL A 59 -5.14 0.42 6.45
CA VAL A 59 -5.22 -1.03 6.30
C VAL A 59 -6.68 -1.49 6.24
N ARG A 60 -7.54 -0.94 7.09
CA ARG A 60 -8.97 -1.28 7.06
C ARG A 60 -9.64 -0.91 5.75
N LEU A 61 -9.33 0.28 5.23
CA LEU A 61 -9.85 0.72 3.93
C LEU A 61 -9.45 -0.26 2.84
N GLY A 62 -8.17 -0.66 2.84
CA GLY A 62 -7.67 -1.64 1.88
C GLY A 62 -8.38 -2.99 1.98
N GLU A 63 -8.63 -3.44 3.20
CA GLU A 63 -9.33 -4.70 3.44
C GLU A 63 -10.78 -4.65 2.95
N VAL A 64 -11.49 -3.58 3.28
CA VAL A 64 -12.88 -3.41 2.85
C VAL A 64 -12.98 -3.39 1.33
N LEU A 65 -12.03 -2.72 0.67
CA LEU A 65 -12.00 -2.59 -0.78
C LEU A 65 -11.31 -3.77 -1.47
N ASP A 66 -10.80 -4.74 -0.70
CA ASP A 66 -10.12 -5.91 -1.22
C ASP A 66 -8.98 -5.55 -2.17
N ILE A 67 -8.19 -4.55 -1.78
CA ILE A 67 -7.05 -4.10 -2.55
C ILE A 67 -5.90 -5.10 -2.41
N GLU A 68 -5.39 -5.57 -3.54
CA GLU A 68 -4.28 -6.53 -3.59
C GLU A 68 -3.09 -5.95 -4.33
N PRO A 69 -1.87 -6.09 -3.83
CA PRO A 69 -1.53 -6.68 -2.52
C PRO A 69 -1.98 -5.79 -1.36
N VAL A 70 -2.14 -6.39 -0.19
CA VAL A 70 -2.68 -5.71 1.00
C VAL A 70 -1.86 -4.47 1.39
N GLU A 71 -0.56 -4.47 1.10
CA GLU A 71 0.34 -3.35 1.43
C GLU A 71 0.21 -2.16 0.47
N LEU A 72 -0.42 -2.36 -0.69
CA LEU A 72 -0.40 -1.37 -1.75
C LEU A 72 -0.94 0.00 -1.32
N LEU A 73 -2.02 0.02 -0.55
CA LEU A 73 -2.62 1.28 -0.12
C LEU A 73 -1.70 2.06 0.83
N LEU A 74 -0.98 1.36 1.71
CA LEU A 74 0.02 1.99 2.58
C LEU A 74 1.15 2.58 1.75
N ILE A 75 1.63 1.85 0.76
CA ILE A 75 2.71 2.30 -0.12
C ILE A 75 2.28 3.54 -0.88
N GLU A 76 1.05 3.55 -1.43
CA GLU A 76 0.53 4.72 -2.12
C GLU A 76 0.33 5.91 -1.19
N ALA A 77 0.12 5.65 0.09
CA ALA A 77 0.07 6.70 1.11
C ALA A 77 1.45 7.24 1.48
N GLY A 78 2.52 6.67 0.91
CA GLY A 78 3.89 7.07 1.23
C GLY A 78 4.38 6.47 2.55
N ARG A 79 3.76 5.40 3.00
CA ARG A 79 4.10 4.77 4.27
C ARG A 79 4.71 3.39 4.05
N ILE A 80 5.62 3.03 4.93
CA ILE A 80 6.30 1.73 4.85
C ILE A 80 5.51 0.73 5.70
N PRO A 81 5.02 -0.37 5.08
CA PRO A 81 4.38 -1.42 5.86
C PRO A 81 5.32 -1.98 6.92
N GLU A 82 4.80 -2.26 8.09
CA GLU A 82 5.60 -2.77 9.21
C GLU A 82 6.39 -4.01 8.84
N ALA A 83 5.78 -4.90 8.04
CA ALA A 83 6.42 -6.14 7.61
C ALA A 83 7.69 -5.92 6.78
N PHE A 84 7.83 -4.74 6.15
CA PHE A 84 8.96 -4.46 5.25
C PHE A 84 10.10 -3.70 5.92
N LYS A 85 9.88 -3.15 7.10
CA LYS A 85 10.86 -2.26 7.74
C LYS A 85 12.24 -2.88 7.94
N THR A 86 12.29 -4.10 8.44
CA THR A 86 13.54 -4.80 8.66
C THR A 86 14.29 -5.05 7.36
N THR A 87 13.58 -5.53 6.34
CA THR A 87 14.16 -5.80 5.03
C THR A 87 14.70 -4.53 4.39
N LEU A 88 13.95 -3.44 4.47
CA LEU A 88 14.35 -2.16 3.87
C LEU A 88 15.61 -1.58 4.50
N SER A 89 15.97 -2.02 5.71
CA SER A 89 17.19 -1.56 6.38
C SER A 89 18.44 -2.29 5.89
N ARG A 90 18.31 -3.32 5.07
CA ARG A 90 19.47 -4.05 4.54
C ARG A 90 20.22 -3.19 3.53
N PRO A 91 21.57 -3.14 3.62
CA PRO A 91 22.36 -2.29 2.72
C PRO A 91 22.21 -2.61 1.23
N GLN A 92 21.81 -3.83 0.88
CA GLN A 92 21.66 -4.25 -0.51
C GLN A 92 20.35 -3.74 -1.15
N ILE A 93 19.39 -3.35 -0.36
CA ILE A 93 18.06 -3.00 -0.88
C ILE A 93 18.08 -1.80 -1.84
N PRO A 94 18.81 -0.71 -1.56
CA PRO A 94 18.84 0.38 -2.53
C PRO A 94 19.32 -0.06 -3.93
N ALA A 95 20.33 -0.93 -4.00
CA ALA A 95 20.81 -1.46 -5.28
C ALA A 95 19.73 -2.29 -5.96
N LEU A 96 19.04 -3.13 -5.19
CA LEU A 96 17.95 -3.96 -5.72
C LEU A 96 16.83 -3.10 -6.30
N LEU A 97 16.40 -2.07 -5.56
CA LEU A 97 15.32 -1.19 -6.02
C LEU A 97 15.71 -0.44 -7.29
N ARG A 98 16.95 0.04 -7.38
CA ARG A 98 17.41 0.70 -8.60
C ARG A 98 17.41 -0.27 -9.79
N ALA A 99 17.85 -1.50 -9.59
CA ALA A 99 17.87 -2.51 -10.66
C ALA A 99 16.46 -2.89 -11.11
N THR A 100 15.51 -3.01 -10.17
CA THR A 100 14.16 -3.45 -10.51
C THR A 100 13.31 -2.35 -11.15
N GLY A 101 13.67 -1.09 -10.96
CA GLY A 101 12.88 0.03 -11.47
C GLY A 101 12.71 0.07 -12.98
N LYS A 102 13.59 -0.60 -13.71
CA LYS A 102 13.58 -0.63 -15.18
C LYS A 102 13.15 -1.98 -15.76
N LEU A 103 12.78 -2.92 -14.91
CA LEU A 103 12.39 -4.26 -15.38
C LEU A 103 10.99 -4.25 -15.99
N SER A 104 10.82 -5.10 -17.01
CA SER A 104 9.47 -5.38 -17.54
C SER A 104 8.68 -6.20 -16.50
N GLU A 105 7.36 -6.25 -16.68
CA GLU A 105 6.52 -7.08 -15.81
C GLU A 105 6.96 -8.55 -15.85
N THR A 106 7.31 -9.05 -17.04
CA THR A 106 7.78 -10.43 -17.20
C THR A 106 9.07 -10.67 -16.41
N ASP A 107 10.04 -9.77 -16.52
CA ASP A 107 11.29 -9.90 -15.80
C ASP A 107 11.10 -9.75 -14.30
N MET A 108 10.21 -8.86 -13.87
CA MET A 108 9.87 -8.71 -12.46
C MET A 108 9.31 -10.03 -11.91
N GLN A 109 8.41 -10.70 -12.64
CA GLN A 109 7.88 -12.00 -12.23
C GLN A 109 8.96 -13.06 -12.11
N LYS A 110 9.90 -13.07 -13.05
CA LYS A 110 11.04 -14.00 -12.99
C LYS A 110 11.89 -13.74 -11.76
N LEU A 111 12.14 -12.47 -11.44
CA LEU A 111 12.93 -12.10 -10.27
C LEU A 111 12.23 -12.54 -8.98
N ILE A 112 10.92 -12.34 -8.90
CA ILE A 112 10.13 -12.77 -7.74
C ILE A 112 10.26 -14.27 -7.53
N LYS A 113 10.10 -15.06 -8.61
CA LYS A 113 10.23 -16.53 -8.54
C LYS A 113 11.62 -16.95 -8.08
N MET A 114 12.63 -16.28 -8.57
CA MET A 114 14.01 -16.55 -8.18
C MET A 114 14.23 -16.27 -6.69
N ALA A 115 13.76 -15.14 -6.21
CA ALA A 115 13.87 -14.77 -4.80
C ALA A 115 13.10 -15.75 -3.90
N GLN A 116 11.91 -16.18 -4.34
CA GLN A 116 11.13 -17.17 -3.62
C GLN A 116 11.84 -18.52 -3.53
N ALA A 117 12.51 -18.93 -4.62
CA ALA A 117 13.28 -20.18 -4.63
C ALA A 117 14.46 -20.11 -3.66
N PHE A 118 15.16 -18.99 -3.60
CA PHE A 118 16.23 -18.79 -2.64
C PHE A 118 15.71 -18.85 -1.20
N ALA A 119 14.60 -18.20 -0.92
CA ALA A 119 13.99 -18.19 0.40
C ALA A 119 13.57 -19.60 0.84
N LEU A 120 13.01 -20.38 -0.09
CA LEU A 120 12.60 -21.75 0.19
C LEU A 120 13.79 -22.64 0.53
N ARG A 121 14.90 -22.51 -0.21
CA ARG A 121 16.12 -23.27 0.07
C ARG A 121 16.68 -22.93 1.45
N HIS A 122 16.66 -21.64 1.80
CA HIS A 122 17.13 -21.18 3.11
C HIS A 122 16.28 -21.76 4.24
N ALA A 123 14.97 -21.76 4.08
CA ALA A 123 14.05 -22.33 5.07
C ALA A 123 14.30 -23.82 5.26
N LYS A 124 14.49 -24.56 4.17
CA LYS A 124 14.81 -25.99 4.23
C LYS A 124 16.14 -26.24 4.93
N GLY A 125 17.15 -25.42 4.67
CA GLY A 125 18.44 -25.50 5.33
C GLY A 125 18.33 -25.30 6.83
N LYS A 126 17.49 -24.35 7.25
CA LYS A 126 17.28 -24.08 8.68
C LYS A 126 16.49 -25.19 9.38
N ALA A 127 15.64 -25.88 8.66
CA ALA A 127 14.84 -26.95 9.21
C ALA A 127 15.67 -28.18 9.62
N LYS A 128 16.87 -28.26 9.11
CA LYS A 128 17.80 -29.32 9.48
C LYS A 128 18.58 -28.96 10.72
#